data_61ce914935c51f4a4851f38685809b49
#
_entry.id   61ce914935c51f4a4851f38685809b49
#
_cell.length_a   1.000
_cell.length_b   1.000
_cell.length_c   1.000
_cell.angle_alpha   90.00
_cell.angle_beta   90.00
_cell.angle_gamma   90.00
#
_symmetry.space_group_name_H-M   'P 1'
#
loop_
_entity.id
_entity.type
_entity.pdbx_description
1 polymer ?
#
loop_
_entity_poly.entity_id
_entity_poly.type
_entity_poly.pdbx_seq_one_letter_code
_entity_poly.pdbx_strand_id
1 'polypeptide(L)'
;IMNILAAFIFFTRLPFWKIREVPAECFKHVVPYWPLTGWLTGGIMAGTLWLTGQILPVSLAWIIAIIARLLVTGCLHEDGLADFLDGFGGGTTRERTLAIMKDSHIGSYGVLGLIIYYLFAYNLLVALPLAVTPFLLLSGDTWSKFISSNIINYLPYARKEEDSKSGTVYTRMSFGEIVMSAMGGLSLIHISEPTRPISIS
;
A
#
# COMPACT_ATOMS: atom_id res chain seq x y z
N ILE A 1 -11.30 -5.44 17.00
CA ILE A 1 -10.56 -4.17 17.28
C ILE A 1 -9.07 -4.44 17.37
N MET A 2 -8.60 -5.49 18.10
CA MET A 2 -7.15 -5.77 18.28
C MET A 2 -6.45 -6.09 16.95
N ASN A 3 -7.06 -6.88 16.06
CA ASN A 3 -6.48 -7.20 14.74
C ASN A 3 -6.39 -5.95 13.84
N ILE A 4 -7.33 -5.02 13.94
CA ILE A 4 -7.28 -3.73 13.22
C ILE A 4 -6.08 -2.91 13.73
N LEU A 5 -5.90 -2.83 15.05
CA LEU A 5 -4.76 -2.14 15.64
C LEU A 5 -3.43 -2.79 15.25
N ALA A 6 -3.37 -4.14 15.25
CA ALA A 6 -2.23 -4.89 14.74
C ALA A 6 -1.90 -4.53 13.29
N ALA A 7 -2.92 -4.40 12.42
CA ALA A 7 -2.72 -4.02 11.02
C ALA A 7 -2.12 -2.60 10.89
N PHE A 8 -2.63 -1.62 11.65
CA PHE A 8 -2.05 -0.28 11.63
C PHE A 8 -0.61 -0.25 12.17
N ILE A 9 -0.30 -1.02 13.23
CA ILE A 9 1.07 -1.15 13.74
C ILE A 9 1.99 -1.80 12.70
N PHE A 10 1.51 -2.83 12.00
CA PHE A 10 2.32 -3.58 11.05
C PHE A 10 2.61 -2.79 9.75
N PHE A 11 1.58 -2.13 9.21
CA PHE A 11 1.67 -1.47 7.89
C PHE A 11 2.02 0.02 7.95
N THR A 12 2.17 0.60 9.16
CA THR A 12 2.54 2.02 9.31
C THR A 12 3.60 2.22 10.37
N ARG A 13 4.27 3.37 10.32
CA ARG A 13 5.21 3.84 11.35
C ARG A 13 4.55 4.71 12.42
N LEU A 14 3.23 4.87 12.35
CA LEU A 14 2.49 5.65 13.33
C LEU A 14 2.46 4.94 14.68
N PRO A 15 2.53 5.66 15.80
CA PRO A 15 2.76 5.08 17.12
C PRO A 15 1.51 4.43 17.75
N PHE A 16 0.79 3.63 16.97
CA PHE A 16 -0.40 2.90 17.42
C PHE A 16 -0.09 1.91 18.55
N TRP A 17 1.15 1.43 18.66
CA TRP A 17 1.61 0.57 19.77
C TRP A 17 1.54 1.27 21.14
N LYS A 18 1.49 2.62 21.17
CA LYS A 18 1.32 3.40 22.42
C LYS A 18 -0.12 3.42 22.92
N ILE A 19 -1.11 3.09 22.08
CA ILE A 19 -2.53 3.09 22.44
C ILE A 19 -2.84 1.90 23.33
N ARG A 20 -2.35 0.72 22.94
CA ARG A 20 -2.57 -0.53 23.67
C ARG A 20 -1.57 -1.59 23.21
N GLU A 21 -1.16 -2.43 24.14
CA GLU A 21 -0.38 -3.63 23.85
C GLU A 21 -1.24 -4.62 23.04
N VAL A 22 -0.68 -5.14 21.94
CA VAL A 22 -1.36 -6.03 21.01
C VAL A 22 -0.71 -7.40 21.08
N PRO A 23 -1.48 -8.47 21.40
CA PRO A 23 -0.97 -9.83 21.41
C PRO A 23 -0.37 -10.26 20.07
N ALA A 24 0.71 -11.05 20.10
CA ALA A 24 1.41 -11.53 18.91
C ALA A 24 0.49 -12.30 17.94
N GLU A 25 -0.49 -13.03 18.46
CA GLU A 25 -1.49 -13.76 17.65
C GLU A 25 -2.31 -12.85 16.72
N CYS A 26 -2.56 -11.59 17.12
CA CYS A 26 -3.31 -10.65 16.29
C CYS A 26 -2.57 -10.30 14.99
N PHE A 27 -1.24 -10.41 14.98
CA PHE A 27 -0.43 -10.13 13.78
C PHE A 27 -0.56 -11.21 12.69
N LYS A 28 -1.07 -12.39 13.02
CA LYS A 28 -1.40 -13.44 12.04
C LYS A 28 -2.61 -13.06 11.18
N HIS A 29 -3.43 -12.12 11.64
CA HIS A 29 -4.69 -11.72 11.03
C HIS A 29 -4.71 -10.26 10.60
N VAL A 30 -3.57 -9.69 10.19
CA VAL A 30 -3.49 -8.27 9.77
C VAL A 30 -3.91 -8.05 8.33
N VAL A 31 -3.70 -9.04 7.46
CA VAL A 31 -3.94 -8.91 6.02
C VAL A 31 -5.40 -8.60 5.66
N PRO A 32 -6.43 -9.18 6.30
CA PRO A 32 -7.82 -8.83 6.05
C PRO A 32 -8.15 -7.34 6.30
N TYR A 33 -7.37 -6.68 7.16
CA TYR A 33 -7.55 -5.27 7.52
C TYR A 33 -6.63 -4.32 6.75
N TRP A 34 -5.84 -4.84 5.81
CA TRP A 34 -4.95 -4.02 4.98
C TRP A 34 -5.69 -2.94 4.19
N PRO A 35 -6.89 -3.16 3.60
CA PRO A 35 -7.67 -2.09 2.97
C PRO A 35 -7.95 -0.91 3.92
N LEU A 36 -8.19 -1.15 5.22
CA LEU A 36 -8.39 -0.08 6.20
C LEU A 36 -7.13 0.78 6.41
N THR A 37 -5.94 0.17 6.30
CA THR A 37 -4.70 0.95 6.30
C THR A 37 -4.59 1.82 5.06
N GLY A 38 -5.20 1.42 3.94
CA GLY A 38 -5.32 2.22 2.71
C GLY A 38 -6.15 3.49 2.92
N TRP A 39 -7.23 3.41 3.69
CA TRP A 39 -7.98 4.60 4.08
C TRP A 39 -7.11 5.61 4.82
N LEU A 40 -6.28 5.14 5.74
CA LEU A 40 -5.39 5.99 6.51
C LEU A 40 -4.27 6.57 5.65
N THR A 41 -3.52 5.71 4.93
CA THR A 41 -2.35 6.14 4.16
C THR A 41 -2.74 6.95 2.93
N GLY A 42 -3.78 6.52 2.21
CA GLY A 42 -4.38 7.26 1.10
C GLY A 42 -5.03 8.56 1.55
N GLY A 43 -5.71 8.56 2.70
CA GLY A 43 -6.30 9.75 3.30
C GLY A 43 -5.26 10.79 3.71
N ILE A 44 -4.14 10.37 4.30
CA ILE A 44 -3.02 11.27 4.63
C ILE A 44 -2.41 11.85 3.35
N MET A 45 -2.18 11.02 2.33
CA MET A 45 -1.63 11.48 1.06
C MET A 45 -2.59 12.47 0.37
N ALA A 46 -3.88 12.13 0.29
CA ALA A 46 -4.92 12.96 -0.30
C ALA A 46 -5.11 14.29 0.45
N GLY A 47 -5.18 14.23 1.78
CA GLY A 47 -5.30 15.42 2.63
C GLY A 47 -4.08 16.33 2.54
N THR A 48 -2.86 15.75 2.51
CA THR A 48 -1.62 16.52 2.34
C THR A 48 -1.60 17.21 0.98
N LEU A 49 -1.95 16.50 -0.10
CA LEU A 49 -2.04 17.08 -1.44
C LEU A 49 -3.05 18.23 -1.49
N TRP A 50 -4.24 18.01 -0.95
CA TRP A 50 -5.29 19.01 -0.95
C TRP A 50 -4.88 20.28 -0.19
N LEU A 51 -4.34 20.13 1.03
CA LEU A 51 -3.91 21.24 1.89
C LEU A 51 -2.76 22.02 1.26
N THR A 52 -1.71 21.34 0.83
CA THR A 52 -0.53 22.00 0.25
C THR A 52 -0.79 22.57 -1.12
N GLY A 53 -1.69 21.96 -1.89
CA GLY A 53 -2.12 22.46 -3.21
C GLY A 53 -2.92 23.75 -3.18
N GLN A 54 -3.39 24.21 -1.99
CA GLN A 54 -4.02 25.53 -1.84
C GLN A 54 -3.00 26.68 -1.82
N ILE A 55 -1.74 26.40 -1.44
CA ILE A 55 -0.72 27.42 -1.21
C ILE A 55 0.54 27.23 -2.03
N LEU A 56 0.75 26.04 -2.60
CA LEU A 56 1.92 25.69 -3.37
C LEU A 56 1.54 25.28 -4.80
N PRO A 57 2.47 25.38 -5.76
CA PRO A 57 2.29 24.75 -7.06
C PRO A 57 1.97 23.26 -6.92
N VAL A 58 1.03 22.76 -7.73
CA VAL A 58 0.55 21.37 -7.68
C VAL A 58 1.71 20.37 -7.77
N SER A 59 2.75 20.69 -8.53
CA SER A 59 3.97 19.86 -8.64
C SER A 59 4.69 19.66 -7.31
N LEU A 60 4.83 20.73 -6.51
CA LEU A 60 5.41 20.63 -5.16
C LEU A 60 4.48 19.94 -4.18
N ALA A 61 3.18 20.25 -4.24
CA ALA A 61 2.17 19.59 -3.40
C ALA A 61 2.19 18.08 -3.58
N TRP A 62 2.40 17.59 -4.80
CA TRP A 62 2.57 16.17 -5.09
C TRP A 62 3.79 15.55 -4.42
N ILE A 63 4.94 16.21 -4.51
CA ILE A 63 6.17 15.72 -3.87
C ILE A 63 5.97 15.62 -2.36
N ILE A 64 5.37 16.63 -1.74
CA ILE A 64 5.09 16.65 -0.31
C ILE A 64 4.12 15.53 0.08
N ALA A 65 3.07 15.29 -0.72
CA ALA A 65 2.12 14.21 -0.48
C ALA A 65 2.76 12.81 -0.58
N ILE A 66 3.66 12.60 -1.56
CA ILE A 66 4.45 11.37 -1.67
C ILE A 66 5.34 11.20 -0.44
N ILE A 67 6.07 12.24 -0.02
CA ILE A 67 6.92 12.19 1.17
C ILE A 67 6.10 11.86 2.42
N ALA A 68 4.95 12.49 2.61
CA ALA A 68 4.07 12.21 3.75
C ALA A 68 3.66 10.73 3.79
N ARG A 69 3.28 10.15 2.64
CA ARG A 69 2.94 8.72 2.53
C ARG A 69 4.14 7.83 2.87
N LEU A 70 5.32 8.14 2.33
CA LEU A 70 6.55 7.39 2.60
C LEU A 70 6.91 7.38 4.08
N LEU A 71 6.80 8.53 4.76
CA LEU A 71 7.05 8.63 6.19
C LEU A 71 6.05 7.80 7.00
N VAL A 72 4.79 7.82 6.62
CA VAL A 72 3.73 7.06 7.31
C VAL A 72 3.90 5.56 7.13
N THR A 73 4.22 5.09 5.93
CA THR A 73 4.40 3.65 5.64
C THR A 73 5.79 3.15 5.98
N GLY A 74 6.76 4.04 6.21
CA GLY A 74 8.16 3.70 6.40
C GLY A 74 8.77 3.06 5.16
N CYS A 75 8.32 3.43 3.97
CA CYS A 75 8.77 2.91 2.67
C CYS A 75 8.56 1.40 2.48
N LEU A 76 7.69 0.77 3.26
CA LEU A 76 7.49 -0.69 3.25
C LEU A 76 7.15 -1.24 1.85
N HIS A 77 6.33 -0.52 1.09
CA HIS A 77 5.90 -0.95 -0.23
C HIS A 77 6.97 -0.72 -1.30
N GLU A 78 7.69 0.38 -1.16
CA GLU A 78 8.78 0.78 -2.04
C GLU A 78 9.98 -0.15 -1.89
N ASP A 79 10.29 -0.55 -0.65
CA ASP A 79 11.29 -1.57 -0.34
C ASP A 79 10.94 -2.91 -1.01
N GLY A 80 9.70 -3.37 -0.84
CA GLY A 80 9.22 -4.58 -1.51
C GLY A 80 9.25 -4.50 -3.05
N LEU A 81 9.00 -3.32 -3.64
CA LEU A 81 9.12 -3.10 -5.09
C LEU A 81 10.59 -3.17 -5.53
N ALA A 82 11.50 -2.56 -4.78
CA ALA A 82 12.93 -2.63 -5.05
C ALA A 82 13.45 -4.07 -4.98
N ASP A 83 13.11 -4.80 -3.92
CA ASP A 83 13.45 -6.22 -3.75
C ASP A 83 12.94 -7.08 -4.92
N PHE A 84 11.70 -6.83 -5.35
CA PHE A 84 11.10 -7.52 -6.49
C PHE A 84 11.89 -7.25 -7.78
N LEU A 85 12.21 -6.00 -8.07
CA LEU A 85 12.92 -5.60 -9.27
C LEU A 85 14.35 -6.14 -9.29
N ASP A 86 15.05 -6.08 -8.16
CA ASP A 86 16.38 -6.68 -8.03
C ASP A 86 16.35 -8.20 -8.15
N GLY A 87 15.37 -8.84 -7.51
CA GLY A 87 15.20 -10.29 -7.56
C GLY A 87 14.96 -10.82 -8.97
N PHE A 88 14.05 -10.19 -9.72
CA PHE A 88 13.72 -10.61 -11.08
C PHE A 88 14.70 -10.07 -12.13
N GLY A 89 15.36 -8.96 -11.87
CA GLY A 89 16.39 -8.42 -12.77
C GLY A 89 17.72 -9.19 -12.69
N GLY A 90 18.10 -9.64 -11.47
CA GLY A 90 19.39 -10.31 -11.22
C GLY A 90 19.32 -11.82 -11.00
N GLY A 91 18.10 -12.37 -10.77
CA GLY A 91 17.90 -13.80 -10.50
C GLY A 91 17.65 -14.62 -11.77
N THR A 92 18.45 -15.66 -11.95
CA THR A 92 18.29 -16.61 -13.08
C THR A 92 17.57 -17.89 -12.69
N THR A 93 17.46 -18.18 -11.39
CA THR A 93 16.71 -19.31 -10.82
C THR A 93 15.82 -18.81 -9.70
N ARG A 94 14.78 -19.59 -9.35
CA ARG A 94 13.87 -19.27 -8.25
C ARG A 94 14.63 -19.05 -6.93
N GLU A 95 15.58 -19.91 -6.63
CA GLU A 95 16.40 -19.86 -5.41
C GLU A 95 17.24 -18.59 -5.38
N ARG A 96 17.85 -18.22 -6.50
CA ARG A 96 18.67 -17.01 -6.62
C ARG A 96 17.79 -15.75 -6.52
N THR A 97 16.63 -15.71 -7.18
CA THR A 97 15.66 -14.62 -7.06
C THR A 97 15.24 -14.40 -5.62
N LEU A 98 14.83 -15.48 -4.90
CA LEU A 98 14.42 -15.38 -3.51
C LEU A 98 15.59 -14.99 -2.57
N ALA A 99 16.82 -15.40 -2.89
CA ALA A 99 18.00 -15.00 -2.14
C ALA A 99 18.29 -13.50 -2.28
N ILE A 100 18.19 -12.96 -3.52
CA ILE A 100 18.37 -11.52 -3.79
C ILE A 100 17.29 -10.73 -3.05
N MET A 101 16.02 -11.11 -3.14
CA MET A 101 14.91 -10.45 -2.43
C MET A 101 15.01 -10.52 -0.89
N LYS A 102 15.87 -11.36 -0.33
CA LYS A 102 16.13 -11.44 1.13
C LYS A 102 17.32 -10.58 1.55
N ASP A 103 18.17 -10.19 0.61
CA ASP A 103 19.32 -9.32 0.85
C ASP A 103 18.81 -7.91 1.19
N SER A 104 19.36 -7.30 2.23
CA SER A 104 19.03 -5.93 2.64
C SER A 104 19.70 -4.84 1.78
N HIS A 105 20.56 -5.24 0.83
CA HIS A 105 21.23 -4.30 -0.06
C HIS A 105 20.39 -4.07 -1.32
N ILE A 106 20.16 -2.80 -1.64
CA ILE A 106 19.48 -2.44 -2.87
C ILE A 106 20.44 -2.56 -4.05
N GLY A 107 19.99 -3.21 -5.12
CA GLY A 107 20.72 -3.35 -6.37
C GLY A 107 20.36 -2.27 -7.40
N SER A 108 21.03 -2.32 -8.55
CA SER A 108 20.81 -1.36 -9.63
C SER A 108 19.42 -1.44 -10.25
N TYR A 109 18.82 -2.62 -10.34
CA TYR A 109 17.46 -2.79 -10.87
C TYR A 109 16.42 -2.16 -9.94
N GLY A 110 16.56 -2.34 -8.63
CA GLY A 110 15.70 -1.71 -7.63
C GLY A 110 15.79 -0.19 -7.66
N VAL A 111 17.01 0.36 -7.70
CA VAL A 111 17.21 1.81 -7.80
C VAL A 111 16.60 2.39 -9.07
N LEU A 112 16.94 1.84 -10.24
CA LEU A 112 16.41 2.33 -11.52
C LEU A 112 14.91 2.17 -11.60
N GLY A 113 14.38 1.05 -11.10
CA GLY A 113 12.95 0.80 -11.08
C GLY A 113 12.18 1.78 -10.21
N LEU A 114 12.66 2.10 -9.01
CA LEU A 114 12.05 3.12 -8.15
C LEU A 114 12.10 4.52 -8.79
N ILE A 115 13.21 4.89 -9.42
CA ILE A 115 13.32 6.17 -10.14
C ILE A 115 12.28 6.25 -11.25
N ILE A 116 12.20 5.22 -12.11
CA ILE A 116 11.23 5.16 -13.22
C ILE A 116 9.80 5.18 -12.67
N TYR A 117 9.51 4.39 -11.63
CA TYR A 117 8.20 4.35 -10.99
C TYR A 117 7.76 5.74 -10.52
N TYR A 118 8.62 6.45 -9.78
CA TYR A 118 8.27 7.77 -9.27
C TYR A 118 8.20 8.85 -10.34
N LEU A 119 9.07 8.80 -11.34
CA LEU A 119 8.98 9.72 -12.49
C LEU A 119 7.67 9.53 -13.25
N PHE A 120 7.29 8.27 -13.50
CA PHE A 120 6.05 7.96 -14.20
C PHE A 120 4.82 8.34 -13.38
N ALA A 121 4.78 7.94 -12.10
CA ALA A 121 3.70 8.28 -11.19
C ALA A 121 3.53 9.79 -11.05
N TYR A 122 4.62 10.53 -10.85
CA TYR A 122 4.60 11.99 -10.74
C TYR A 122 4.01 12.65 -11.99
N ASN A 123 4.48 12.29 -13.18
CA ASN A 123 3.97 12.88 -14.42
C ASN A 123 2.48 12.57 -14.66
N LEU A 124 2.04 11.35 -14.37
CA LEU A 124 0.63 10.99 -14.45
C LEU A 124 -0.23 11.81 -13.48
N LEU A 125 0.23 11.93 -12.25
CA LEU A 125 -0.54 12.53 -11.17
C LEU A 125 -0.62 14.06 -11.32
N VAL A 126 0.44 14.71 -11.79
CA VAL A 126 0.45 16.16 -12.07
C VAL A 126 -0.48 16.51 -13.23
N ALA A 127 -0.70 15.59 -14.17
CA ALA A 127 -1.62 15.78 -15.28
C ALA A 127 -3.12 15.72 -14.89
N LEU A 128 -3.43 15.21 -13.67
CA LEU A 128 -4.81 15.09 -13.20
C LEU A 128 -5.30 16.38 -12.55
N PRO A 129 -6.60 16.72 -12.72
CA PRO A 129 -7.20 17.88 -12.05
C PRO A 129 -7.16 17.71 -10.51
N LEU A 130 -6.69 18.74 -9.80
CA LEU A 130 -6.57 18.72 -8.33
C LEU A 130 -7.91 18.43 -7.63
N ALA A 131 -9.04 18.80 -8.25
CA ALA A 131 -10.37 18.58 -7.68
C ALA A 131 -10.74 17.11 -7.53
N VAL A 132 -10.25 16.22 -8.39
CA VAL A 132 -10.57 14.77 -8.37
C VAL A 132 -9.45 13.93 -7.81
N THR A 133 -8.23 14.42 -7.83
CA THR A 133 -7.04 13.67 -7.50
C THR A 133 -7.01 13.15 -6.05
N PRO A 134 -7.43 13.90 -5.00
CA PRO A 134 -7.50 13.37 -3.65
C PRO A 134 -8.39 12.13 -3.51
N PHE A 135 -9.51 12.09 -4.24
CA PHE A 135 -10.42 10.93 -4.25
C PHE A 135 -9.78 9.74 -4.95
N LEU A 136 -9.08 9.97 -6.06
CA LEU A 136 -8.35 8.92 -6.78
C LEU A 136 -7.23 8.33 -5.95
N LEU A 137 -6.52 9.15 -5.15
CA LEU A 137 -5.48 8.67 -4.25
C LEU A 137 -6.04 7.81 -3.14
N LEU A 138 -7.10 8.27 -2.49
CA LEU A 138 -7.75 7.53 -1.41
C LEU A 138 -8.30 6.19 -1.91
N SER A 139 -9.05 6.21 -3.02
CA SER A 139 -9.63 5.01 -3.59
C SER A 139 -8.57 4.06 -4.15
N GLY A 140 -7.57 4.58 -4.87
CA GLY A 140 -6.49 3.79 -5.45
C GLY A 140 -5.63 3.09 -4.40
N ASP A 141 -5.26 3.79 -3.32
CA ASP A 141 -4.47 3.20 -2.23
C ASP A 141 -5.26 2.11 -1.48
N THR A 142 -6.55 2.34 -1.25
CA THR A 142 -7.44 1.36 -0.62
C THR A 142 -7.66 0.13 -1.50
N TRP A 143 -7.92 0.34 -2.79
CA TRP A 143 -8.16 -0.72 -3.76
C TRP A 143 -6.94 -1.59 -3.99
N SER A 144 -5.77 -0.97 -4.14
CA SER A 144 -4.53 -1.73 -4.33
C SER A 144 -4.28 -2.69 -3.16
N LYS A 145 -4.53 -2.23 -1.93
CA LYS A 145 -4.40 -3.06 -0.73
C LYS A 145 -5.48 -4.15 -0.64
N PHE A 146 -6.71 -3.85 -1.06
CA PHE A 146 -7.76 -4.86 -1.15
C PHE A 146 -7.43 -5.97 -2.13
N ILE A 147 -7.00 -5.63 -3.35
CA ILE A 147 -6.61 -6.62 -4.35
C ILE A 147 -5.42 -7.44 -3.85
N SER A 148 -4.38 -6.77 -3.34
CA SER A 148 -3.16 -7.42 -2.86
C SER A 148 -3.44 -8.34 -1.65
N SER A 149 -4.32 -7.94 -0.73
CA SER A 149 -4.68 -8.76 0.43
C SER A 149 -5.34 -10.07 0.03
N ASN A 150 -6.10 -10.09 -1.06
CA ASN A 150 -6.79 -11.30 -1.53
C ASN A 150 -5.87 -12.31 -2.24
N ILE A 151 -4.68 -11.90 -2.67
CA ILE A 151 -3.72 -12.80 -3.34
C ILE A 151 -3.37 -14.00 -2.47
N ILE A 152 -3.28 -13.85 -1.14
CA ILE A 152 -2.95 -14.93 -0.21
C ILE A 152 -3.95 -16.10 -0.23
N ASN A 153 -5.18 -15.88 -0.69
CA ASN A 153 -6.19 -16.92 -0.78
C ASN A 153 -5.97 -17.83 -2.00
N TYR A 154 -5.31 -17.32 -3.03
CA TYR A 154 -5.14 -18.00 -4.32
C TYR A 154 -3.74 -18.56 -4.52
N LEU A 155 -2.71 -17.86 -4.04
CA LEU A 155 -1.32 -18.23 -4.27
C LEU A 155 -0.67 -18.74 -2.96
N PRO A 156 0.10 -19.85 -3.04
CA PRO A 156 0.88 -20.31 -1.91
C PRO A 156 2.05 -19.36 -1.64
N TYR A 157 2.45 -19.28 -0.39
CA TYR A 157 3.64 -18.51 -0.02
C TYR A 157 4.90 -19.11 -0.68
N ALA A 158 5.72 -18.25 -1.27
CA ALA A 158 6.84 -18.70 -2.09
C ALA A 158 8.02 -19.26 -1.29
N ARG A 159 8.15 -18.92 0.00
CA ARG A 159 9.23 -19.37 0.90
C ARG A 159 8.72 -20.40 1.88
N LYS A 160 9.65 -21.20 2.47
CA LYS A 160 9.35 -22.04 3.62
C LYS A 160 9.16 -21.14 4.85
N GLU A 161 8.28 -21.52 5.78
CA GLU A 161 7.97 -20.73 6.98
C GLU A 161 9.22 -20.42 7.82
N GLU A 162 10.15 -21.37 7.91
CA GLU A 162 11.42 -21.25 8.65
C GLU A 162 12.33 -20.12 8.13
N ASP A 163 12.20 -19.76 6.84
CA ASP A 163 13.02 -18.77 6.15
C ASP A 163 12.37 -17.39 6.08
N SER A 164 11.17 -17.22 6.57
CA SER A 164 10.38 -16.02 6.35
C SER A 164 10.29 -15.11 7.58
N LYS A 165 10.70 -13.86 7.42
CA LYS A 165 10.42 -12.80 8.42
C LYS A 165 8.92 -12.47 8.50
N SER A 166 8.14 -12.76 7.46
CA SER A 166 6.72 -12.40 7.31
C SER A 166 5.79 -13.63 7.24
N GLY A 167 6.30 -14.86 7.42
CA GLY A 167 5.53 -16.09 7.27
C GLY A 167 4.32 -16.17 8.19
N THR A 168 4.42 -15.59 9.38
CA THR A 168 3.31 -15.51 10.34
C THR A 168 2.11 -14.71 9.85
N VAL A 169 2.28 -13.84 8.87
CA VAL A 169 1.21 -12.96 8.33
C VAL A 169 0.46 -13.62 7.17
N TYR A 170 1.05 -14.66 6.55
CA TYR A 170 0.50 -15.33 5.36
C TYR A 170 -0.44 -16.49 5.73
N THR A 171 -1.50 -16.19 6.46
CA THR A 171 -2.58 -17.15 6.75
C THR A 171 -3.75 -16.91 5.80
N ARG A 172 -4.29 -17.98 5.20
CA ARG A 172 -5.49 -17.86 4.34
C ARG A 172 -6.63 -17.24 5.12
N MET A 173 -7.31 -16.29 4.50
CA MET A 173 -8.45 -15.62 5.11
C MET A 173 -9.65 -16.55 5.22
N SER A 174 -10.32 -16.52 6.36
CA SER A 174 -11.65 -17.09 6.55
C SER A 174 -12.69 -16.29 5.76
N PHE A 175 -13.88 -16.87 5.55
CA PHE A 175 -14.96 -16.17 4.86
C PHE A 175 -15.31 -14.82 5.51
N GLY A 176 -15.35 -14.76 6.84
CA GLY A 176 -15.60 -13.50 7.57
C GLY A 176 -14.52 -12.45 7.33
N GLU A 177 -13.25 -12.86 7.24
CA GLU A 177 -12.12 -11.97 6.95
C GLU A 177 -12.15 -11.47 5.50
N ILE A 178 -12.56 -12.30 4.54
CA ILE A 178 -12.77 -11.88 3.14
C ILE A 178 -13.86 -10.80 3.08
N VAL A 179 -14.98 -11.00 3.78
CA VAL A 179 -16.05 -10.02 3.85
C VAL A 179 -15.57 -8.70 4.48
N MET A 180 -14.80 -8.76 5.56
CA MET A 180 -14.21 -7.57 6.19
C MET A 180 -13.26 -6.84 5.25
N SER A 181 -12.40 -7.55 4.54
CA SER A 181 -11.52 -7.00 3.53
C SER A 181 -12.31 -6.33 2.39
N ALA A 182 -13.37 -6.98 1.91
CA ALA A 182 -14.25 -6.45 0.88
C ALA A 182 -14.98 -5.18 1.35
N MET A 183 -15.52 -5.17 2.57
CA MET A 183 -16.15 -3.98 3.14
C MET A 183 -15.18 -2.81 3.22
N GLY A 184 -13.94 -3.04 3.67
CA GLY A 184 -12.90 -2.02 3.72
C GLY A 184 -12.47 -1.52 2.33
N GLY A 185 -12.37 -2.43 1.36
CA GLY A 185 -11.86 -2.13 0.01
C GLY A 185 -12.92 -1.56 -0.93
N LEU A 186 -14.14 -2.08 -0.91
CA LEU A 186 -15.19 -1.74 -1.88
C LEU A 186 -16.05 -0.55 -1.46
N SER A 187 -16.02 -0.14 -0.20
CA SER A 187 -16.82 0.98 0.31
C SER A 187 -16.57 2.31 -0.39
N LEU A 188 -15.40 2.49 -1.03
CA LEU A 188 -15.04 3.71 -1.77
C LEU A 188 -15.52 3.72 -3.22
N ILE A 189 -16.02 2.61 -3.77
CA ILE A 189 -16.51 2.57 -5.17
C ILE A 189 -17.63 3.59 -5.38
N HIS A 190 -18.55 3.68 -4.42
CA HIS A 190 -19.68 4.60 -4.51
C HIS A 190 -19.31 6.09 -4.37
N ILE A 191 -18.14 6.39 -3.81
CA ILE A 191 -17.67 7.77 -3.66
C ILE A 191 -17.01 8.26 -4.96
N SER A 192 -16.45 7.37 -5.76
CA SER A 192 -15.77 7.69 -7.00
C SER A 192 -16.68 7.71 -8.23
N GLU A 193 -17.93 7.28 -8.13
CA GLU A 193 -18.91 7.46 -9.22
C GLU A 193 -19.42 8.91 -9.23
N PRO A 194 -19.16 9.69 -10.30
CA PRO A 194 -19.79 11.00 -10.45
C PRO A 194 -21.28 10.80 -10.73
N THR A 195 -22.10 10.90 -9.70
CA THR A 195 -23.58 10.85 -9.79
C THR A 195 -24.16 12.11 -10.42
N ARG A 196 -23.56 12.67 -11.46
CA ARG A 196 -24.19 13.70 -12.28
C ARG A 196 -24.50 13.10 -13.64
N PRO A 197 -25.79 12.94 -14.00
CA PRO A 197 -26.15 12.76 -15.39
C PRO A 197 -25.63 13.99 -16.14
N ILE A 198 -24.77 13.75 -17.15
CA ILE A 198 -24.40 14.78 -18.11
C ILE A 198 -25.71 15.09 -18.84
N SER A 199 -26.37 16.17 -18.45
CA SER A 199 -27.44 16.72 -19.27
C SER A 199 -26.81 17.24 -20.56
N ILE A 200 -26.92 16.47 -21.62
CA ILE A 200 -26.64 16.90 -22.98
C ILE A 200 -27.78 17.83 -23.34
N SER A 201 -27.55 19.13 -23.31
CA SER A 201 -28.38 20.16 -23.92
C SER A 201 -27.67 20.77 -25.12
#